data_d3dc4141ae29c5417cebae2530ce014e
#
_entry.id   d3dc4141ae29c5417cebae2530ce014e
#
_cell.length_a   1.000
_cell.length_b   1.000
_cell.length_c   1.000
_cell.angle_alpha   90.00
_cell.angle_beta   90.00
_cell.angle_gamma   90.00
#
_symmetry.space_group_name_H-M   'P 1'
#
loop_
_entity.id
_entity.type
_entity.pdbx_description
1 polymer ?
#
loop_
_entity_poly.entity_id
_entity_poly.type
_entity_poly.pdbx_seq_one_letter_code
_entity_poly.pdbx_strand_id
1 'polypeptide(L)'
;MRTDKYFLAGHSIPSRRHYSRVETPHEVWVYWNCKGRGDTSQVRDLSTGGLFVETEEAQDVDAKVRVDFLVQEGQIRAEAVVRHVKPGSGLGLRFTALTAEDGPRLTALVTRLRGLSRSRLEIN
;
A
#
# COMPACT_ATOMS: atom_id res chain seq x y z
N MET A 1 19.25 8.51 -15.07
CA MET A 1 18.80 8.18 -14.86
C MET A 1 17.89 8.07 -14.08
N ARG A 2 17.18 8.42 -13.93
CA ARG A 2 16.39 8.32 -13.34
C ARG A 2 15.64 7.36 -13.07
N THR A 3 15.47 6.75 -13.76
CA THR A 3 14.90 5.44 -13.64
C THR A 3 15.53 4.62 -12.57
N ASP A 4 16.72 4.93 -12.19
CA ASP A 4 17.41 4.19 -11.15
C ASP A 4 16.77 4.38 -9.81
N LYS A 5 16.11 5.50 -9.62
CA LYS A 5 15.53 5.83 -8.33
C LYS A 5 14.23 5.08 -8.10
N TYR A 6 13.49 4.81 -9.17
CA TYR A 6 12.20 4.15 -9.06
C TYR A 6 12.15 2.94 -9.93
N PHE A 7 11.37 1.96 -9.52
CA PHE A 7 11.01 0.85 -10.37
C PHE A 7 9.52 0.58 -10.20
N LEU A 8 8.92 -0.05 -11.20
CA LEU A 8 7.50 -0.33 -11.15
C LEU A 8 7.23 -1.42 -10.13
N ALA A 9 6.33 -1.15 -9.19
CA ALA A 9 6.08 -2.06 -8.09
C ALA A 9 5.60 -3.42 -8.59
N GLY A 10 4.79 -3.43 -9.64
CA GLY A 10 4.28 -4.67 -10.16
C GLY A 10 5.01 -5.21 -11.35
N HIS A 11 6.11 -4.56 -11.72
CA HIS A 11 6.77 -4.87 -12.99
C HIS A 11 7.32 -6.28 -13.07
N SER A 12 7.95 -6.73 -12.01
CA SER A 12 8.56 -8.04 -11.99
C SER A 12 7.59 -9.15 -11.61
N ILE A 13 6.35 -8.82 -11.31
CA ILE A 13 5.36 -9.79 -10.86
C ILE A 13 4.50 -10.19 -12.06
N PRO A 14 4.56 -11.44 -12.49
CA PRO A 14 3.86 -11.83 -13.70
C PRO A 14 2.35 -11.91 -13.57
N SER A 15 1.82 -12.01 -12.35
CA SER A 15 0.39 -12.25 -12.19
C SER A 15 -0.10 -11.66 -10.89
N ARG A 16 -1.33 -11.16 -10.90
CA ARG A 16 -1.97 -10.69 -9.69
C ARG A 16 -2.10 -11.76 -8.63
N ARG A 17 -2.11 -13.00 -9.01
CA ARG A 17 -2.22 -14.07 -8.05
C ARG A 17 -1.07 -14.13 -7.08
N HIS A 18 0.05 -13.53 -7.47
CA HIS A 18 1.22 -13.52 -6.61
C HIS A 18 1.13 -12.48 -5.52
N TYR A 19 0.13 -11.60 -5.59
CA TYR A 19 -0.07 -10.59 -4.57
C TYR A 19 -0.94 -11.18 -3.47
N SER A 20 -0.30 -11.64 -2.41
CA SER A 20 -1.02 -12.11 -1.24
C SER A 20 -1.33 -10.93 -0.35
N ARG A 21 -2.61 -10.66 -0.16
CA ARG A 21 -3.01 -9.58 0.72
C ARG A 21 -3.08 -10.07 2.14
N VAL A 22 -2.65 -9.22 3.06
CA VAL A 22 -2.76 -9.49 4.48
C VAL A 22 -3.62 -8.41 5.10
N GLU A 23 -4.47 -8.81 6.03
CA GLU A 23 -5.22 -7.86 6.81
C GLU A 23 -4.30 -7.20 7.79
N THR A 24 -4.44 -5.90 7.94
CA THR A 24 -3.55 -5.15 8.79
C THR A 24 -4.17 -4.91 10.15
N PRO A 25 -3.37 -4.87 11.19
CA PRO A 25 -3.87 -4.40 12.48
C PRO A 25 -4.19 -2.92 12.39
N HIS A 26 -4.92 -2.44 13.39
CA HIS A 26 -5.44 -1.08 13.38
C HIS A 26 -4.35 -0.02 13.42
N GLU A 27 -3.13 -0.38 13.72
CA GLU A 27 -2.07 0.61 13.86
C GLU A 27 -1.29 0.89 12.58
N VAL A 28 -1.72 0.37 11.45
CA VAL A 28 -1.03 0.68 10.19
C VAL A 28 -1.73 1.84 9.52
N TRP A 29 -1.01 2.93 9.39
CA TRP A 29 -1.53 4.17 8.85
C TRP A 29 -0.67 4.64 7.70
N VAL A 30 -1.29 5.32 6.74
CA VAL A 30 -0.56 5.96 5.65
C VAL A 30 -1.06 7.39 5.50
N TYR A 31 -0.17 8.26 5.08
CA TYR A 31 -0.56 9.56 4.54
C TYR A 31 -0.60 9.41 3.04
N TRP A 32 -1.68 9.86 2.42
CA TRP A 32 -1.77 9.80 0.97
C TRP A 32 -2.21 11.15 0.45
N ASN A 33 -1.80 11.45 -0.79
CA ASN A 33 -2.10 12.71 -1.44
C ASN A 33 -2.55 12.44 -2.84
N CYS A 34 -3.67 13.04 -3.22
CA CYS A 34 -4.24 12.90 -4.55
C CYS A 34 -4.72 14.26 -4.99
N LYS A 35 -4.19 14.74 -6.10
CA LYS A 35 -4.60 16.02 -6.68
C LYS A 35 -4.41 17.18 -5.70
N GLY A 36 -3.33 17.14 -4.93
CA GLY A 36 -3.04 18.21 -3.98
C GLY A 36 -3.79 18.15 -2.67
N ARG A 37 -4.63 17.14 -2.48
CA ARG A 37 -5.37 16.94 -1.24
C ARG A 37 -4.83 15.73 -0.52
N GLY A 38 -4.56 15.86 0.75
CA GLY A 38 -3.96 14.80 1.53
C GLY A 38 -4.82 14.39 2.70
N ASP A 39 -4.64 13.16 3.12
CA ASP A 39 -5.36 12.63 4.27
C ASP A 39 -4.54 11.51 4.87
N THR A 40 -4.78 11.24 6.15
CA THR A 40 -4.16 10.12 6.85
C THR A 40 -5.23 9.08 7.08
N SER A 41 -4.97 7.85 6.67
CA SER A 41 -5.99 6.81 6.72
C SER A 41 -5.39 5.51 7.20
N GLN A 42 -6.24 4.68 7.79
CA GLN A 42 -5.83 3.33 8.15
C GLN A 42 -5.81 2.45 6.92
N VAL A 43 -4.85 1.54 6.91
CA VAL A 43 -4.73 0.53 5.86
C VAL A 43 -5.52 -0.69 6.31
N ARG A 44 -6.48 -1.12 5.50
CA ARG A 44 -7.26 -2.31 5.82
C ARG A 44 -6.53 -3.56 5.41
N ASP A 45 -5.96 -3.55 4.21
CA ASP A 45 -5.17 -4.68 3.76
C ASP A 45 -4.05 -4.19 2.87
N LEU A 46 -3.03 -5.02 2.71
CA LEU A 46 -1.80 -4.63 2.07
C LEU A 46 -1.16 -5.81 1.37
N SER A 47 -0.55 -5.54 0.23
CA SER A 47 0.32 -6.50 -0.45
C SER A 47 1.46 -5.72 -1.06
N THR A 48 2.40 -6.41 -1.68
CA THR A 48 3.47 -5.71 -2.39
C THR A 48 2.96 -5.04 -3.66
N GLY A 49 1.73 -5.32 -4.07
CA GLY A 49 1.15 -4.70 -5.26
C GLY A 49 0.23 -3.54 -4.98
N GLY A 50 -0.26 -3.39 -3.76
CA GLY A 50 -1.17 -2.31 -3.46
C GLY A 50 -1.78 -2.42 -2.08
N LEU A 51 -2.75 -1.57 -1.81
CA LEU A 51 -3.36 -1.51 -0.50
C LEU A 51 -4.79 -1.00 -0.62
N PHE A 52 -5.55 -1.22 0.45
CA PHE A 52 -6.86 -0.60 0.60
C PHE A 52 -6.81 0.34 1.79
N VAL A 53 -7.14 1.60 1.57
CA VAL A 53 -7.17 2.59 2.64
C VAL A 53 -8.61 2.93 2.98
N GLU A 54 -8.85 3.13 4.26
CA GLU A 54 -10.20 3.47 4.74
C GLU A 54 -10.35 4.97 4.72
N THR A 55 -11.28 5.46 3.92
CA THR A 55 -11.54 6.88 3.81
C THR A 55 -12.94 7.09 3.27
N GLU A 56 -13.52 8.23 3.63
CA GLU A 56 -14.78 8.64 3.04
C GLU A 56 -14.57 9.52 1.81
N GLU A 57 -13.31 9.90 1.55
CA GLU A 57 -13.00 10.72 0.39
C GLU A 57 -13.17 9.90 -0.88
N ALA A 58 -13.86 10.46 -1.85
CA ALA A 58 -13.98 9.81 -3.14
C ALA A 58 -12.94 10.36 -4.09
N GLN A 59 -12.36 9.46 -4.88
CA GLN A 59 -11.40 9.83 -5.91
C GLN A 59 -11.74 9.09 -7.17
N ASP A 60 -11.26 9.60 -8.29
CA ASP A 60 -11.53 8.97 -9.58
C ASP A 60 -10.63 7.77 -9.79
N VAL A 61 -11.17 6.74 -10.40
CA VAL A 61 -10.37 5.61 -10.84
C VAL A 61 -9.28 6.13 -11.78
N ASP A 62 -8.10 5.58 -11.64
CA ASP A 62 -6.89 5.94 -12.38
C ASP A 62 -6.26 7.25 -11.93
N ALA A 63 -6.80 7.92 -10.93
CA ALA A 63 -6.15 9.09 -10.37
C ALA A 63 -4.83 8.68 -9.72
N LYS A 64 -3.82 9.54 -9.85
CA LYS A 64 -2.51 9.27 -9.28
C LYS A 64 -2.48 9.67 -7.82
N VAL A 65 -1.87 8.83 -7.02
CA VAL A 65 -1.82 9.01 -5.57
C VAL A 65 -0.39 8.81 -5.11
N ARG A 66 0.05 9.65 -4.19
CA ARG A 66 1.32 9.45 -3.51
C ARG A 66 1.02 8.93 -2.12
N VAL A 67 1.75 7.91 -1.69
CA VAL A 67 1.49 7.24 -0.42
C VAL A 67 2.77 7.23 0.41
N ASP A 68 2.64 7.62 1.67
CA ASP A 68 3.73 7.56 2.64
C ASP A 68 3.27 6.70 3.81
N PHE A 69 4.00 5.64 4.09
CA PHE A 69 3.68 4.76 5.20
C PHE A 69 4.30 5.27 6.49
N LEU A 70 3.52 5.19 7.56
CA LEU A 70 3.93 5.63 8.89
C LEU A 70 4.13 4.39 9.75
N VAL A 71 5.26 3.71 9.52
CA VAL A 71 5.49 2.38 10.11
C VAL A 71 6.91 2.29 10.65
N GLN A 72 7.12 1.25 11.45
CA GLN A 72 8.41 1.08 12.13
C GLN A 72 9.53 0.64 11.19
N GLU A 73 9.20 0.08 10.05
CA GLU A 73 10.22 -0.33 9.07
C GLU A 73 10.98 0.85 8.49
N GLY A 74 10.47 2.04 8.68
CA GLY A 74 11.08 3.24 8.17
C GLY A 74 10.15 3.91 7.19
N GLN A 75 10.65 4.93 6.53
CA GLN A 75 9.84 5.65 5.56
C GLN A 75 9.66 4.79 4.32
N ILE A 76 8.42 4.63 3.90
CA ILE A 76 8.10 3.92 2.66
C ILE A 76 7.23 4.86 1.85
N ARG A 77 7.75 5.29 0.72
CA ARG A 77 7.04 6.19 -0.19
C ARG A 77 6.75 5.44 -1.48
N ALA A 78 5.53 5.56 -1.94
CA ALA A 78 5.12 4.88 -3.15
C ALA A 78 4.26 5.78 -4.00
N GLU A 79 4.28 5.55 -5.29
CA GLU A 79 3.30 6.11 -6.20
C GLU A 79 2.31 5.03 -6.55
N ALA A 80 1.06 5.43 -6.71
CA ALA A 80 -0.01 4.48 -6.91
C ALA A 80 -1.09 5.11 -7.78
N VAL A 81 -2.03 4.29 -8.19
CA VAL A 81 -3.23 4.76 -8.87
C VAL A 81 -4.44 4.17 -8.19
N VAL A 82 -5.53 4.89 -8.23
CA VAL A 82 -6.80 4.39 -7.70
C VAL A 82 -7.32 3.32 -8.66
N ARG A 83 -7.52 2.10 -8.16
CA ARG A 83 -8.02 1.02 -8.98
C ARG A 83 -9.52 0.82 -8.80
N HIS A 84 -10.01 1.01 -7.60
CA HIS A 84 -11.45 1.00 -7.42
C HIS A 84 -11.80 1.81 -6.19
N VAL A 85 -13.06 2.21 -6.15
CA VAL A 85 -13.59 3.04 -5.10
C VAL A 85 -14.76 2.30 -4.47
N LYS A 86 -14.75 2.23 -3.13
CA LYS A 86 -15.88 1.77 -2.37
C LYS A 86 -16.48 2.98 -1.69
N PRO A 87 -17.56 3.55 -2.23
CA PRO A 87 -18.06 4.82 -1.72
C PRO A 87 -18.35 4.75 -0.23
N GLY A 88 -17.90 5.76 0.50
CA GLY A 88 -18.11 5.83 1.94
C GLY A 88 -17.26 4.88 2.74
N SER A 89 -16.43 4.07 2.10
CA SER A 89 -15.65 3.04 2.79
C SER A 89 -14.17 3.19 2.53
N GLY A 90 -13.75 3.30 1.27
CA GLY A 90 -12.33 3.43 1.02
C GLY A 90 -11.95 3.33 -0.44
N LEU A 91 -10.64 3.27 -0.64
CA LEU A 91 -10.03 3.25 -1.96
C LEU A 91 -9.07 2.08 -2.08
N GLY A 92 -9.18 1.35 -3.18
CA GLY A 92 -8.18 0.35 -3.53
C GLY A 92 -7.12 1.00 -4.41
N LEU A 93 -5.87 0.94 -3.97
CA LEU A 93 -4.75 1.57 -4.65
C LEU A 93 -3.78 0.52 -5.14
N ARG A 94 -3.29 0.70 -6.35
CA ARG A 94 -2.26 -0.17 -6.90
C ARG A 94 -0.97 0.61 -7.00
N PHE A 95 0.11 0.07 -6.45
CA PHE A 95 1.41 0.71 -6.56
C PHE A 95 1.88 0.70 -7.99
N THR A 96 2.42 1.82 -8.42
CA THR A 96 3.01 1.95 -9.75
C THR A 96 4.51 2.16 -9.68
N ALA A 97 5.03 2.68 -8.58
CA ALA A 97 6.47 2.88 -8.43
C ALA A 97 6.85 3.00 -6.97
N LEU A 98 7.99 2.43 -6.63
CA LEU A 98 8.66 2.62 -5.34
C LEU A 98 10.13 2.87 -5.62
N THR A 99 10.81 3.56 -4.70
CA THR A 99 12.24 3.67 -4.83
C THR A 99 12.90 2.33 -4.53
N ALA A 100 14.15 2.18 -4.97
CA ALA A 100 14.89 0.96 -4.70
C ALA A 100 15.08 0.73 -3.20
N GLU A 101 15.09 1.80 -2.41
CA GLU A 101 15.21 1.68 -0.96
C GLU A 101 13.90 1.32 -0.31
N ASP A 102 12.82 1.83 -0.85
CA ASP A 102 11.51 1.66 -0.22
C ASP A 102 10.89 0.30 -0.53
N GLY A 103 11.23 -0.28 -1.66
CA GLY A 103 10.71 -1.58 -2.02
C GLY A 103 10.98 -2.67 -0.98
N PRO A 104 12.25 -2.84 -0.56
CA PRO A 104 12.55 -3.81 0.47
C PRO A 104 11.87 -3.53 1.80
N ARG A 105 11.68 -2.25 2.14
CA ARG A 105 10.96 -1.91 3.36
C ARG A 105 9.51 -2.31 3.29
N LEU A 106 8.90 -2.12 2.13
CA LEU A 106 7.52 -2.57 1.93
C LEU A 106 7.41 -4.08 2.07
N THR A 107 8.35 -4.81 1.49
CA THR A 107 8.36 -6.26 1.61
C THR A 107 8.51 -6.67 3.07
N ALA A 108 9.38 -5.98 3.81
CA ALA A 108 9.56 -6.26 5.23
C ALA A 108 8.29 -6.01 6.02
N LEU A 109 7.58 -4.92 5.69
CA LEU A 109 6.33 -4.61 6.35
C LEU A 109 5.29 -5.70 6.09
N VAL A 110 5.13 -6.10 4.84
CA VAL A 110 4.16 -7.14 4.50
C VAL A 110 4.50 -8.45 5.21
N THR A 111 5.79 -8.78 5.26
CA THR A 111 6.25 -9.98 5.95
C THR A 111 5.91 -9.93 7.44
N ARG A 112 6.15 -8.78 8.07
CA ARG A 112 5.83 -8.63 9.49
C ARG A 112 4.34 -8.79 9.75
N LEU A 113 3.52 -8.18 8.91
CA LEU A 113 2.07 -8.26 9.09
C LEU A 113 1.56 -9.67 8.87
N ARG A 114 2.14 -10.37 7.91
CA ARG A 114 1.76 -11.75 7.66
C ARG A 114 2.10 -12.63 8.86
N GLY A 115 3.24 -12.38 9.47
CA GLY A 115 3.64 -13.09 10.66
C GLY A 115 2.69 -12.86 11.83
N LEU A 116 2.24 -11.62 11.99
CA LEU A 116 1.29 -11.31 13.05
C LEU A 116 -0.05 -12.02 12.82
N SER A 117 -0.53 -12.03 11.59
CA SER A 117 -1.77 -12.73 11.27
C SER A 117 -1.66 -14.21 11.55
N ARG A 118 -0.52 -14.79 11.19
CA ARG A 118 -0.29 -16.20 11.39
C ARG A 118 -0.23 -16.54 12.88
N SER A 119 0.42 -15.68 13.66
CA SER A 119 0.49 -15.90 15.10
C SER A 119 -0.88 -15.87 15.74
N ARG A 120 -1.73 -14.98 15.29
CA ARG A 120 -3.08 -14.92 15.84
C ARG A 120 -3.86 -16.18 15.52
N LEU A 121 -3.69 -16.71 14.32
CA LEU A 121 -4.36 -17.94 13.94
C LEU A 121 -3.87 -19.12 14.77
N GLU A 122 -2.59 -19.14 15.07
CA GLU A 122 -2.03 -20.23 15.85
C GLU A 122 -2.48 -20.21 17.30
N ILE A 123 -2.70 -19.04 17.84
CA ILE A 123 -3.18 -18.92 19.20
C ILE A 123 -4.59 -19.47 19.33
N ASN A 124 -5.38 -19.26 18.33
CA ASN A 124 -6.75 -19.74 18.35
C ASN A 124 -6.85 -21.21 17.94
#